data_132699d35aa4358ad6e64e956cf6f2ea
#
_entry.id   132699d35aa4358ad6e64e956cf6f2ea
#
_cell.length_a   1.000
_cell.length_b   1.000
_cell.length_c   1.000
_cell.angle_alpha   90.00
_cell.angle_beta   90.00
_cell.angle_gamma   90.00
#
_symmetry.space_group_name_H-M   'P 1'
#
loop_
_entity.id
_entity.type
_entity.pdbx_description
1 polymer ?
#
loop_
_entity_poly.entity_id
_entity_poly.type
_entity_poly.pdbx_seq_one_letter_code
_entity_poly.pdbx_strand_id
1 'polypeptide(L)'
;IGNSKTELANKCIDSFHKYMYDYEIIEWNESNISSLNLDCIYKQYYDFWYDRGLFAFCTDIARMFILEQYGGIYVDCDVEFIKHLPDSYIEKPIISRLIPKDTVNTGCIWGCEKHDSFTINLINIIRNKLETDGHNYKRTWVQNTVVLHMFDSVMTDHNTKNIGQCNGYNVYPAEYFC
;
A
#
# COMPACT_ATOMS: atom_id res chain seq x y z
N ILE A 1 3.08 -12.76 2.83
CA ILE A 1 4.27 -12.88 3.66
C ILE A 1 3.90 -13.65 4.94
N GLY A 2 4.74 -14.60 5.36
CA GLY A 2 4.73 -15.27 6.66
C GLY A 2 3.88 -16.52 6.77
N ASN A 3 2.71 -16.61 6.23
CA ASN A 3 1.80 -17.72 6.40
C ASN A 3 1.39 -18.34 5.05
N SER A 4 0.92 -19.60 5.12
CA SER A 4 0.23 -20.20 3.97
C SER A 4 -1.00 -19.36 3.61
N LYS A 5 -1.26 -19.20 2.30
CA LYS A 5 -2.44 -18.49 1.81
C LYS A 5 -3.73 -19.14 2.35
N THR A 6 -4.62 -18.32 2.86
CA THR A 6 -5.96 -18.75 3.26
C THR A 6 -6.83 -19.03 2.02
N GLU A 7 -7.95 -19.73 2.18
CA GLU A 7 -8.93 -19.92 1.11
C GLU A 7 -9.44 -18.57 0.56
N LEU A 8 -9.66 -17.59 1.46
CA LEU A 8 -10.02 -16.23 1.07
C LEU A 8 -8.95 -15.58 0.21
N ALA A 9 -7.69 -15.65 0.61
CA ALA A 9 -6.58 -15.07 -0.16
C ALA A 9 -6.48 -15.71 -1.56
N ASN A 10 -6.64 -17.03 -1.67
CA ASN A 10 -6.65 -17.70 -2.97
C ASN A 10 -7.81 -17.21 -3.85
N LYS A 11 -9.02 -17.11 -3.29
CA LYS A 11 -10.19 -16.55 -4.01
C LYS A 11 -9.92 -15.12 -4.53
N CYS A 12 -9.32 -14.27 -3.71
CA CYS A 12 -8.98 -12.90 -4.10
C CYS A 12 -7.94 -12.89 -5.23
N ILE A 13 -6.87 -13.69 -5.12
CA ILE A 13 -5.85 -13.81 -6.17
C ILE A 13 -6.45 -14.33 -7.49
N ASP A 14 -7.33 -15.32 -7.43
CA ASP A 14 -8.05 -15.81 -8.61
C ASP A 14 -8.86 -14.70 -9.28
N SER A 15 -9.42 -13.78 -8.49
CA SER A 15 -10.13 -12.62 -9.02
C SER A 15 -9.21 -11.65 -9.76
N PHE A 16 -7.94 -11.52 -9.33
CA PHE A 16 -6.96 -10.71 -10.03
C PHE A 16 -6.70 -11.27 -11.43
N HIS A 17 -6.41 -12.56 -11.54
CA HIS A 17 -6.21 -13.20 -12.84
C HIS A 17 -7.45 -13.16 -13.74
N LYS A 18 -8.65 -13.21 -13.16
CA LYS A 18 -9.91 -13.18 -13.90
C LYS A 18 -10.22 -11.78 -14.45
N TYR A 19 -10.04 -10.74 -13.67
CA TYR A 19 -10.51 -9.40 -14.01
C TYR A 19 -9.41 -8.46 -14.49
N MET A 20 -8.13 -8.74 -14.15
CA MET A 20 -6.94 -7.97 -14.54
C MET A 20 -6.12 -8.73 -15.57
N TYR A 21 -6.79 -9.30 -16.58
CA TYR A 21 -6.21 -10.21 -17.57
C TYR A 21 -5.18 -9.55 -18.52
N ASP A 22 -5.17 -8.23 -18.58
CA ASP A 22 -4.24 -7.38 -19.35
C ASP A 22 -3.11 -6.79 -18.50
N TYR A 23 -3.08 -7.11 -17.19
CA TYR A 23 -2.02 -6.74 -16.26
C TYR A 23 -1.08 -7.92 -16.00
N GLU A 24 0.20 -7.62 -15.82
CA GLU A 24 1.13 -8.58 -15.26
C GLU A 24 0.91 -8.67 -13.74
N ILE A 25 0.51 -9.84 -13.25
CA ILE A 25 0.26 -10.09 -11.82
C ILE A 25 1.52 -10.64 -11.18
N ILE A 26 2.10 -9.90 -10.25
CA ILE A 26 3.30 -10.29 -9.50
C ILE A 26 2.90 -10.54 -8.04
N GLU A 27 3.03 -11.78 -7.59
CA GLU A 27 2.84 -12.11 -6.17
C GLU A 27 4.15 -11.95 -5.41
N TRP A 28 4.18 -10.99 -4.49
CA TRP A 28 5.32 -10.77 -3.61
C TRP A 28 5.25 -11.67 -2.37
N ASN A 29 6.31 -12.43 -2.16
CA ASN A 29 6.46 -13.39 -1.06
C ASN A 29 7.95 -13.57 -0.67
N GLU A 30 8.24 -14.48 0.23
CA GLU A 30 9.59 -14.72 0.75
C GLU A 30 10.61 -15.09 -0.33
N SER A 31 10.19 -15.63 -1.46
CA SER A 31 11.11 -16.05 -2.52
C SER A 31 11.63 -14.87 -3.36
N ASN A 32 10.88 -13.78 -3.44
CA ASN A 32 11.22 -12.62 -4.27
C ASN A 32 11.36 -11.29 -3.51
N ILE A 33 10.88 -11.21 -2.27
CA ILE A 33 10.97 -9.98 -1.47
C ILE A 33 12.42 -9.52 -1.26
N SER A 34 13.38 -10.45 -1.27
CA SER A 34 14.81 -10.16 -1.14
C SER A 34 15.39 -9.38 -2.33
N SER A 35 14.65 -9.31 -3.46
CA SER A 35 15.04 -8.47 -4.60
C SER A 35 14.76 -6.99 -4.39
N LEU A 36 13.95 -6.62 -3.39
CA LEU A 36 13.74 -5.23 -3.02
C LEU A 36 15.03 -4.65 -2.42
N ASN A 37 15.44 -3.51 -2.94
CA ASN A 37 16.59 -2.79 -2.42
C ASN A 37 16.19 -1.98 -1.17
N LEU A 38 16.04 -2.69 -0.04
CA LEU A 38 15.81 -2.05 1.25
C LEU A 38 17.13 -1.45 1.77
N ASP A 39 17.09 -0.20 2.23
CA ASP A 39 18.23 0.34 2.96
C ASP A 39 18.44 -0.37 4.32
N CYS A 40 19.57 -0.13 4.94
CA CYS A 40 19.97 -0.86 6.16
C CYS A 40 18.97 -0.67 7.32
N ILE A 41 18.32 0.49 7.44
CA ILE A 41 17.33 0.76 8.49
C ILE A 41 16.07 -0.06 8.24
N TYR A 42 15.51 0.03 7.04
CA TYR A 42 14.31 -0.73 6.70
C TYR A 42 14.53 -2.24 6.77
N LYS A 43 15.70 -2.71 6.30
CA LYS A 43 16.04 -4.13 6.39
C LYS A 43 16.11 -4.61 7.84
N GLN A 44 16.75 -3.84 8.74
CA GLN A 44 16.83 -4.16 10.16
C GLN A 44 15.45 -4.31 10.80
N TYR A 45 14.51 -3.39 10.49
CA TYR A 45 13.15 -3.44 11.03
C TYR A 45 12.31 -4.53 10.39
N TYR A 46 12.47 -4.76 9.09
CA TYR A 46 11.82 -5.86 8.38
C TYR A 46 12.18 -7.20 9.04
N ASP A 47 13.47 -7.48 9.21
CA ASP A 47 13.98 -8.71 9.83
C ASP A 47 13.47 -8.82 11.29
N PHE A 48 13.54 -7.74 12.06
CA PHE A 48 13.05 -7.69 13.45
C PHE A 48 11.56 -8.04 13.58
N TRP A 49 10.72 -7.52 12.68
CA TRP A 49 9.28 -7.81 12.69
C TRP A 49 8.97 -9.20 12.13
N TYR A 50 9.69 -9.61 11.09
CA TYR A 50 9.53 -10.93 10.49
C TYR A 50 9.79 -12.04 11.51
N ASP A 51 10.90 -11.95 12.25
CA ASP A 51 11.28 -12.91 13.31
C ASP A 51 10.24 -13.02 14.46
N ARG A 52 9.39 -12.00 14.58
CA ARG A 52 8.31 -11.94 15.60
C ARG A 52 6.93 -12.26 15.07
N GLY A 53 6.82 -12.64 13.79
CA GLY A 53 5.55 -12.91 13.15
C GLY A 53 4.66 -11.67 12.95
N LEU A 54 5.26 -10.47 12.98
CA LEU A 54 4.56 -9.20 12.78
C LEU A 54 4.48 -8.85 11.29
N PHE A 55 3.95 -9.75 10.49
CA PHE A 55 3.97 -9.71 9.03
C PHE A 55 3.27 -8.49 8.42
N ALA A 56 2.26 -7.93 9.09
CA ALA A 56 1.60 -6.71 8.64
C ALA A 56 2.58 -5.53 8.53
N PHE A 57 3.54 -5.40 9.45
CA PHE A 57 4.57 -4.36 9.37
C PHE A 57 5.59 -4.64 8.26
N CYS A 58 5.92 -5.91 8.04
CA CYS A 58 6.78 -6.30 6.92
C CYS A 58 6.11 -5.95 5.57
N THR A 59 4.80 -6.19 5.46
CA THR A 59 4.01 -5.85 4.28
C THR A 59 3.93 -4.33 4.07
N ASP A 60 3.80 -3.55 5.15
CA ASP A 60 3.81 -2.07 5.07
C ASP A 60 5.14 -1.54 4.50
N ILE A 61 6.27 -2.12 4.89
CA ILE A 61 7.57 -1.78 4.26
C ILE A 61 7.58 -2.24 2.80
N ALA A 62 7.25 -3.49 2.55
CA ALA A 62 7.35 -4.08 1.22
C ALA A 62 6.56 -3.28 0.17
N ARG A 63 5.30 -2.91 0.45
CA ARG A 63 4.45 -2.18 -0.52
C ARG A 63 5.03 -0.83 -0.93
N MET A 64 5.66 -0.10 -0.02
CA MET A 64 6.31 1.18 -0.34
C MET A 64 7.48 0.98 -1.30
N PHE A 65 8.34 0.01 -1.02
CA PHE A 65 9.51 -0.26 -1.84
C PHE A 65 9.16 -0.93 -3.18
N ILE A 66 8.11 -1.75 -3.23
CA ILE A 66 7.56 -2.30 -4.47
C ILE A 66 7.13 -1.14 -5.38
N LEU A 67 6.29 -0.25 -4.89
CA LEU A 67 5.80 0.88 -5.67
C LEU A 67 6.92 1.86 -6.04
N GLU A 68 7.86 2.12 -5.13
CA GLU A 68 9.00 2.99 -5.42
C GLU A 68 9.88 2.40 -6.52
N GLN A 69 10.19 1.09 -6.49
CA GLN A 69 11.16 0.47 -7.39
C GLN A 69 10.55 -0.04 -8.70
N TYR A 70 9.30 -0.42 -8.70
CA TYR A 70 8.63 -1.03 -9.86
C TYR A 70 7.47 -0.17 -10.39
N GLY A 71 6.83 0.63 -9.53
CA GLY A 71 5.56 1.28 -9.87
C GLY A 71 4.42 0.25 -9.95
N GLY A 72 3.35 0.62 -10.64
CA GLY A 72 2.19 -0.24 -10.85
C GLY A 72 1.11 -0.06 -9.78
N ILE A 73 0.32 -1.10 -9.56
CA ILE A 73 -0.80 -1.09 -8.61
C ILE A 73 -0.57 -2.16 -7.57
N TYR A 74 -0.46 -1.75 -6.31
CA TYR A 74 -0.40 -2.65 -5.17
C TYR A 74 -1.80 -2.87 -4.59
N VAL A 75 -2.10 -4.12 -4.28
CA VAL A 75 -3.30 -4.53 -3.52
C VAL A 75 -2.93 -5.62 -2.52
N ASP A 76 -3.58 -5.63 -1.35
CA ASP A 76 -3.44 -6.73 -0.39
C ASP A 76 -4.15 -7.98 -0.92
N CYS A 77 -3.68 -9.16 -0.54
CA CYS A 77 -4.21 -10.45 -1.02
C CYS A 77 -5.60 -10.81 -0.46
N ASP A 78 -6.18 -9.98 0.37
CA ASP A 78 -7.56 -10.10 0.87
C ASP A 78 -8.54 -9.13 0.17
N VAL A 79 -8.09 -8.45 -0.87
CA VAL A 79 -8.93 -7.63 -1.75
C VAL A 79 -9.43 -8.46 -2.92
N GLU A 80 -10.74 -8.45 -3.19
CA GLU A 80 -11.35 -9.16 -4.32
C GLU A 80 -11.72 -8.16 -5.44
N PHE A 81 -11.19 -8.35 -6.65
CA PHE A 81 -11.71 -7.64 -7.81
C PHE A 81 -13.03 -8.30 -8.29
N ILE A 82 -14.05 -7.49 -8.48
CA ILE A 82 -15.37 -7.95 -8.99
C ILE A 82 -15.60 -7.54 -10.44
N LYS A 83 -14.74 -6.69 -10.99
CA LYS A 83 -14.77 -6.21 -12.38
C LYS A 83 -13.39 -5.70 -12.78
N HIS A 84 -13.18 -5.57 -14.08
CA HIS A 84 -11.97 -4.96 -14.65
C HIS A 84 -11.80 -3.50 -14.18
N LEU A 85 -10.56 -3.11 -13.88
CA LEU A 85 -10.20 -1.72 -13.54
C LEU A 85 -10.02 -0.93 -14.84
N PRO A 86 -10.86 0.07 -15.12
CA PRO A 86 -10.75 0.85 -16.36
C PRO A 86 -9.45 1.68 -16.38
N ASP A 87 -8.81 1.81 -17.54
CA ASP A 87 -7.61 2.62 -17.74
C ASP A 87 -7.78 4.06 -17.24
N SER A 88 -8.98 4.63 -17.39
CA SER A 88 -9.30 5.99 -16.92
C SER A 88 -9.12 6.17 -15.39
N TYR A 89 -9.07 5.08 -14.62
CA TYR A 89 -8.84 5.16 -13.19
C TYR A 89 -7.36 5.28 -12.84
N ILE A 90 -6.49 4.84 -13.73
CA ILE A 90 -5.03 4.77 -13.53
C ILE A 90 -4.24 5.80 -14.37
N GLU A 91 -4.92 6.73 -15.05
CA GLU A 91 -4.28 7.86 -15.74
C GLU A 91 -3.46 8.76 -14.80
N LYS A 92 -3.77 8.72 -13.51
CA LYS A 92 -3.04 9.39 -12.43
C LYS A 92 -2.78 8.38 -11.31
N PRO A 93 -1.81 8.65 -10.44
CA PRO A 93 -1.64 7.88 -9.22
C PRO A 93 -2.96 7.78 -8.44
N ILE A 94 -3.23 6.61 -7.87
CA ILE A 94 -4.50 6.29 -7.20
C ILE A 94 -4.27 5.79 -5.78
N ILE A 95 -5.19 6.10 -4.90
CA ILE A 95 -5.29 5.53 -3.56
C ILE A 95 -6.75 5.51 -3.12
N SER A 96 -7.15 4.53 -2.31
CA SER A 96 -8.53 4.44 -1.81
C SER A 96 -8.66 4.93 -0.37
N ARG A 97 -9.90 5.23 0.01
CA ARG A 97 -10.33 5.43 1.40
C ARG A 97 -10.87 4.13 1.98
N LEU A 98 -10.98 4.06 3.29
CA LEU A 98 -11.55 2.94 4.05
C LEU A 98 -12.78 3.39 4.83
N ILE A 99 -13.87 2.65 4.74
CA ILE A 99 -15.04 2.79 5.62
C ILE A 99 -14.76 2.06 6.95
N PRO A 100 -15.21 2.56 8.11
CA PRO A 100 -16.05 3.74 8.34
C PRO A 100 -15.27 5.01 8.70
N LYS A 101 -13.95 4.99 8.67
CA LYS A 101 -13.10 6.05 9.24
C LYS A 101 -12.74 7.16 8.27
N ASP A 102 -13.17 7.05 7.01
CA ASP A 102 -12.79 7.99 5.94
C ASP A 102 -11.27 8.25 5.89
N THR A 103 -10.49 7.23 6.13
CA THR A 103 -9.04 7.25 6.13
C THR A 103 -8.51 6.65 4.83
N VAL A 104 -7.37 7.15 4.37
CA VAL A 104 -6.67 6.55 3.24
C VAL A 104 -6.17 5.16 3.63
N ASN A 105 -6.37 4.18 2.74
CA ASN A 105 -5.95 2.79 2.93
C ASN A 105 -4.95 2.37 1.85
N THR A 106 -3.71 2.21 2.24
CA THR A 106 -2.61 1.79 1.36
C THR A 106 -2.62 0.30 1.01
N GLY A 107 -3.43 -0.50 1.68
CA GLY A 107 -3.56 -1.94 1.43
C GLY A 107 -4.69 -2.31 0.49
N CYS A 108 -5.79 -1.52 0.47
CA CYS A 108 -6.92 -1.82 -0.42
C CYS A 108 -6.53 -1.64 -1.89
N ILE A 109 -6.11 -0.44 -2.28
CA ILE A 109 -5.48 -0.17 -3.57
C ILE A 109 -4.57 1.05 -3.47
N TRP A 110 -3.38 0.94 -4.01
CA TRP A 110 -2.43 2.03 -4.14
C TRP A 110 -1.65 1.88 -5.44
N GLY A 111 -1.77 2.84 -6.34
CA GLY A 111 -1.10 2.82 -7.64
C GLY A 111 -0.34 4.09 -7.92
N CYS A 112 0.88 3.96 -8.44
CA CYS A 112 1.70 5.08 -8.86
C CYS A 112 2.76 4.65 -9.89
N GLU A 113 3.41 5.62 -10.49
CA GLU A 113 4.58 5.37 -11.33
C GLU A 113 5.80 5.00 -10.47
N LYS A 114 6.75 4.32 -11.11
CA LYS A 114 8.06 4.08 -10.52
C LYS A 114 8.73 5.40 -10.13
N HIS A 115 9.36 5.43 -8.94
CA HIS A 115 10.02 6.61 -8.38
C HIS A 115 9.07 7.80 -8.14
N ASP A 116 7.80 7.49 -7.84
CA ASP A 116 6.83 8.52 -7.47
C ASP A 116 7.31 9.35 -6.27
N SER A 117 7.19 10.67 -6.40
CA SER A 117 7.71 11.61 -5.41
C SER A 117 7.01 11.53 -4.05
N PHE A 118 5.71 11.23 -4.04
CA PHE A 118 4.96 11.03 -2.80
C PHE A 118 5.43 9.78 -2.07
N THR A 119 5.61 8.68 -2.80
CA THR A 119 6.11 7.40 -2.25
C THR A 119 7.51 7.56 -1.68
N ILE A 120 8.42 8.24 -2.40
CA ILE A 120 9.78 8.55 -1.91
C ILE A 120 9.72 9.40 -0.63
N ASN A 121 8.88 10.43 -0.60
CA ASN A 121 8.75 11.29 0.58
C ASN A 121 8.20 10.51 1.78
N LEU A 122 7.21 9.63 1.56
CA LEU A 122 6.67 8.75 2.60
C LEU A 122 7.76 7.82 3.18
N ILE A 123 8.57 7.20 2.33
CA ILE A 123 9.71 6.38 2.74
C ILE A 123 10.65 7.20 3.64
N ASN A 124 11.01 8.42 3.25
CA ASN A 124 11.91 9.26 4.05
C ASN A 124 11.30 9.65 5.41
N ILE A 125 10.01 9.98 5.47
CA ILE A 125 9.32 10.32 6.72
C ILE A 125 9.30 9.12 7.67
N ILE A 126 8.94 7.95 7.17
CA ILE A 126 8.90 6.73 7.99
C ILE A 126 10.30 6.33 8.45
N ARG A 127 11.30 6.44 7.57
CA ARG A 127 12.70 6.20 7.93
C ARG A 127 13.14 7.05 9.12
N ASN A 128 12.94 8.37 9.06
CA ASN A 128 13.29 9.27 10.15
C ASN A 128 12.60 8.87 11.47
N LYS A 129 11.35 8.39 11.39
CA LYS A 129 10.62 7.90 12.56
C LYS A 129 11.23 6.61 13.12
N LEU A 130 11.60 5.67 12.26
CA LEU A 130 12.27 4.43 12.67
C LEU A 130 13.61 4.72 13.35
N GLU A 131 14.39 5.69 12.84
CA GLU A 131 15.66 6.11 13.43
C GLU A 131 15.48 6.78 14.80
N THR A 132 14.43 7.58 14.99
CA THR A 132 14.20 8.32 16.24
C THR A 132 13.54 7.48 17.33
N ASP A 133 12.56 6.68 16.99
CA ASP A 133 11.72 5.95 17.95
C ASP A 133 12.27 4.56 18.29
N GLY A 134 13.21 4.07 17.48
CA GLY A 134 13.85 2.78 17.68
C GLY A 134 12.82 1.64 17.78
N HIS A 135 13.12 0.64 18.62
CA HIS A 135 12.22 -0.50 18.87
C HIS A 135 10.94 -0.15 19.66
N ASN A 136 10.79 1.10 20.08
CA ASN A 136 9.56 1.62 20.69
C ASN A 136 8.49 2.00 19.64
N TYR A 137 8.69 1.61 18.38
CA TYR A 137 7.74 1.80 17.31
C TYR A 137 6.35 1.28 17.71
N LYS A 138 5.46 2.19 18.03
CA LYS A 138 4.10 1.85 18.43
C LYS A 138 3.27 1.59 17.17
N ARG A 139 2.31 0.66 17.28
CA ARG A 139 1.32 0.36 16.22
C ARG A 139 0.61 1.59 15.63
N THR A 140 0.65 2.73 16.32
CA THR A 140 0.11 4.02 15.87
C THR A 140 0.91 4.70 14.75
N TRP A 141 2.06 4.16 14.40
CA TRP A 141 2.94 4.67 13.33
C TRP A 141 2.81 3.89 12.03
N VAL A 142 1.76 3.10 11.93
CA VAL A 142 1.44 2.37 10.70
C VAL A 142 1.42 3.37 9.54
N GLN A 143 1.97 2.96 8.42
CA GLN A 143 2.03 3.70 7.16
C GLN A 143 0.74 4.48 6.88
N ASN A 144 -0.43 3.87 7.09
CA ASN A 144 -1.72 4.52 6.91
C ASN A 144 -1.90 5.79 7.75
N THR A 145 -1.37 5.85 8.99
CA THR A 145 -1.44 7.06 9.82
C THR A 145 -0.56 8.17 9.27
N VAL A 146 0.63 7.85 8.79
CA VAL A 146 1.53 8.83 8.17
C VAL A 146 0.95 9.34 6.87
N VAL A 147 0.45 8.43 6.03
CA VAL A 147 -0.23 8.76 4.77
C VAL A 147 -1.45 9.64 5.05
N LEU A 148 -2.28 9.30 6.04
CA LEU A 148 -3.43 10.09 6.45
C LEU A 148 -3.02 11.53 6.76
N HIS A 149 -1.98 11.73 7.58
CA HIS A 149 -1.51 13.09 7.90
C HIS A 149 -0.97 13.85 6.68
N MET A 150 -0.34 13.16 5.74
CA MET A 150 0.12 13.77 4.49
C MET A 150 -1.04 14.20 3.59
N PHE A 151 -2.15 13.47 3.61
CA PHE A 151 -3.34 13.79 2.82
C PHE A 151 -4.29 14.76 3.55
N ASP A 152 -4.55 14.57 4.84
CA ASP A 152 -5.48 15.40 5.62
C ASP A 152 -5.07 16.88 5.66
N SER A 153 -3.76 17.16 5.67
CA SER A 153 -3.27 18.55 5.68
C SER A 153 -3.57 19.31 4.38
N VAL A 154 -3.97 18.61 3.32
CA VAL A 154 -4.15 19.16 1.97
C VAL A 154 -5.55 18.91 1.41
N MET A 155 -6.28 17.92 1.93
CA MET A 155 -7.65 17.63 1.50
C MET A 155 -8.63 18.66 2.07
N THR A 156 -9.08 19.53 1.20
CA THR A 156 -10.10 20.57 1.53
C THR A 156 -11.53 20.06 1.39
N ASP A 157 -11.75 18.92 0.76
CA ASP A 157 -13.08 18.32 0.57
C ASP A 157 -13.18 16.98 1.29
N HIS A 158 -13.84 17.01 2.45
CA HIS A 158 -14.18 15.81 3.22
C HIS A 158 -15.46 15.11 2.71
N ASN A 159 -15.93 15.47 1.51
CA ASN A 159 -17.05 14.77 0.91
C ASN A 159 -16.62 13.40 0.40
N THR A 160 -16.86 12.40 1.23
CA THR A 160 -16.44 11.00 1.06
C THR A 160 -16.98 10.31 -0.20
N LYS A 161 -17.97 10.93 -0.88
CA LYS A 161 -18.62 10.36 -2.08
C LYS A 161 -18.00 10.78 -3.39
N ASN A 162 -17.11 11.76 -3.38
CA ASN A 162 -16.46 12.26 -4.59
C ASN A 162 -15.03 11.79 -4.66
N ILE A 163 -14.52 11.61 -5.89
CA ILE A 163 -13.09 11.41 -6.13
C ILE A 163 -12.37 12.71 -5.77
N GLY A 164 -11.57 12.68 -4.70
CA GLY A 164 -10.73 13.80 -4.30
C GLY A 164 -9.42 13.81 -5.07
N GLN A 165 -8.73 14.95 -5.05
CA GLN A 165 -7.35 15.05 -5.57
C GLN A 165 -6.44 15.59 -4.48
N CYS A 166 -5.31 14.93 -4.27
CA CYS A 166 -4.32 15.35 -3.30
C CYS A 166 -2.93 14.91 -3.72
N ASN A 167 -1.96 15.82 -3.69
CA ASN A 167 -0.56 15.53 -4.04
C ASN A 167 -0.38 14.81 -5.39
N GLY A 168 -1.24 15.12 -6.39
CA GLY A 168 -1.22 14.46 -7.70
C GLY A 168 -2.00 13.14 -7.76
N TYR A 169 -2.45 12.61 -6.62
CA TYR A 169 -3.23 11.37 -6.54
C TYR A 169 -4.72 11.62 -6.71
N ASN A 170 -5.39 10.70 -7.37
CA ASN A 170 -6.83 10.54 -7.27
C ASN A 170 -7.13 9.71 -6.01
N VAL A 171 -7.87 10.29 -5.07
CA VAL A 171 -8.29 9.64 -3.83
C VAL A 171 -9.73 9.17 -3.99
N TYR A 172 -9.89 7.87 -4.21
CA TYR A 172 -11.19 7.27 -4.49
C TYR A 172 -11.97 7.02 -3.20
N PRO A 173 -13.32 7.26 -3.21
CA PRO A 173 -14.20 6.79 -2.17
C PRO A 173 -14.06 5.28 -1.94
N ALA A 174 -14.34 4.84 -0.70
CA ALA A 174 -14.22 3.42 -0.36
C ALA A 174 -15.13 2.53 -1.20
N GLU A 175 -16.32 3.01 -1.60
CA GLU A 175 -17.29 2.26 -2.41
C GLU A 175 -16.79 1.86 -3.80
N TYR A 176 -15.65 2.41 -4.25
CA TYR A 176 -15.05 2.03 -5.53
C TYR A 176 -14.23 0.75 -5.42
N PHE A 177 -13.65 0.47 -4.24
CA PHE A 177 -12.68 -0.61 -4.05
C PHE A 177 -12.90 -1.46 -2.79
N CYS A 178 -13.83 -1.09 -1.89
CA CYS A 178 -14.09 -1.80 -0.64
C CYS A 178 -15.55 -2.21 -0.51
#